data_d0d868a813dd8c51bedbce3f36350ad2
#
_entry.id   d0d868a813dd8c51bedbce3f36350ad2
#
_cell.length_a   1.000
_cell.length_b   1.000
_cell.length_c   1.000
_cell.angle_alpha   90.00
_cell.angle_beta   90.00
_cell.angle_gamma   90.00
#
_symmetry.space_group_name_H-M   'P 1'
#
loop_
_entity.id
_entity.type
_entity.pdbx_description
1 polymer ?
#
loop_
_entity_poly.entity_id
_entity_poly.type
_entity_poly.pdbx_seq_one_letter_code
_entity_poly.pdbx_strand_id
1 'polypeptide(L)'
;MDNFNYPLTPEQLQSFQENGYLLVRGFFTNSEAKTLQQWAQEVHDLPRTADVPWMPYEEVNGKGDRVLCRTENFANSHAGFDSFLRGERATSMLQQLAGEEMLLFKEKINYKLAGSGGFDPHIDANAYTHVKNIKHLTILAAVDEMTSENGGLEVVNGSHRMQIPLGSDRCIEPEWVQSNPWVSCDLLPGDILVFGSYLAHRSGANTSTKDRRAIYATYNCAAEGNLHDQYYADRRNLWPATHMRKEGVDYEEGRVRYAFGSPMLTVEPNGALA
;
A
#
# COMPACT_ATOMS: atom_id res chain seq x y z
N MET A 1 6.11 5.15 20.02
CA MET A 1 4.82 4.41 20.11
C MET A 1 5.03 3.26 21.07
N ASP A 2 4.02 2.97 21.89
CA ASP A 2 4.14 1.88 22.86
C ASP A 2 4.17 0.53 22.12
N ASN A 3 5.13 -0.31 22.50
CA ASN A 3 5.30 -1.64 21.94
C ASN A 3 4.66 -2.65 22.90
N PHE A 4 3.48 -3.13 22.57
CA PHE A 4 2.72 -4.11 23.36
C PHE A 4 1.95 -5.04 22.45
N ASN A 5 1.65 -6.23 22.93
CA ASN A 5 0.79 -7.17 22.22
C ASN A 5 -0.61 -6.56 22.02
N TYR A 6 -1.13 -6.61 20.78
CA TYR A 6 -2.47 -6.12 20.44
C TYR A 6 -3.45 -7.29 20.31
N PRO A 7 -4.21 -7.60 21.36
CA PRO A 7 -5.14 -8.74 21.32
C PRO A 7 -6.35 -8.40 20.45
N LEU A 8 -6.71 -9.33 19.58
CA LEU A 8 -7.95 -9.28 18.81
C LEU A 8 -9.06 -10.05 19.53
N THR A 9 -10.31 -9.54 19.44
CA THR A 9 -11.46 -10.27 19.97
C THR A 9 -11.85 -11.42 19.03
N PRO A 10 -12.57 -12.46 19.52
CA PRO A 10 -13.08 -13.53 18.66
C PRO A 10 -13.93 -12.99 17.50
N GLU A 11 -14.73 -11.94 17.74
CA GLU A 11 -15.57 -11.32 16.70
C GLU A 11 -14.74 -10.64 15.62
N GLN A 12 -13.62 -10.01 15.99
CA GLN A 12 -12.69 -9.41 15.03
C GLN A 12 -12.02 -10.48 14.16
N LEU A 13 -11.59 -11.59 14.75
CA LEU A 13 -11.01 -12.73 14.04
C LEU A 13 -12.04 -13.35 13.08
N GLN A 14 -13.26 -13.57 13.54
CA GLN A 14 -14.35 -14.06 12.70
C GLN A 14 -14.66 -13.11 11.55
N SER A 15 -14.79 -11.81 11.84
CA SER A 15 -15.04 -10.78 10.82
C SER A 15 -13.96 -10.78 9.73
N PHE A 16 -12.68 -10.89 10.12
CA PHE A 16 -11.59 -10.99 9.15
C PHE A 16 -11.69 -12.25 8.29
N GLN A 17 -12.00 -13.40 8.89
CA GLN A 17 -12.16 -14.65 8.16
C GLN A 17 -13.34 -14.61 7.17
N GLU A 18 -14.44 -13.94 7.53
CA GLU A 18 -15.63 -13.83 6.69
C GLU A 18 -15.46 -12.82 5.57
N ASN A 19 -14.88 -11.64 5.87
CA ASN A 19 -14.85 -10.50 4.96
C ASN A 19 -13.54 -10.38 4.17
N GLY A 20 -12.43 -10.95 4.67
CA GLY A 20 -11.07 -10.83 4.09
C GLY A 20 -10.34 -9.54 4.48
N TYR A 21 -10.95 -8.73 5.35
CA TYR A 21 -10.35 -7.54 5.93
C TYR A 21 -10.86 -7.27 7.34
N LEU A 22 -10.10 -6.48 8.09
CA LEU A 22 -10.46 -6.01 9.43
C LEU A 22 -10.18 -4.51 9.54
N LEU A 23 -11.21 -3.74 9.89
CA LEU A 23 -11.08 -2.33 10.22
C LEU A 23 -10.91 -2.20 11.72
N VAL A 24 -9.82 -1.58 12.17
CA VAL A 24 -9.53 -1.33 13.58
C VAL A 24 -9.55 0.16 13.84
N ARG A 25 -10.58 0.62 14.54
CA ARG A 25 -10.74 2.02 14.93
C ARG A 25 -9.83 2.36 16.09
N GLY A 26 -9.18 3.52 16.00
CA GLY A 26 -8.34 4.02 17.08
C GLY A 26 -7.17 3.09 17.40
N PHE A 27 -6.63 2.40 16.41
CA PHE A 27 -5.40 1.61 16.58
C PHE A 27 -4.27 2.48 17.12
N PHE A 28 -4.18 3.71 16.67
CA PHE A 28 -3.34 4.75 17.23
C PHE A 28 -4.18 5.75 18.02
N THR A 29 -3.68 6.17 19.17
CA THR A 29 -4.23 7.31 19.91
C THR A 29 -4.14 8.59 19.09
N ASN A 30 -4.89 9.61 19.44
CA ASN A 30 -4.82 10.92 18.76
C ASN A 30 -3.39 11.52 18.77
N SER A 31 -2.63 11.27 19.83
CA SER A 31 -1.23 11.72 19.93
C SER A 31 -0.34 10.95 18.96
N GLU A 32 -0.49 9.63 18.87
CA GLU A 32 0.26 8.79 17.96
C GLU A 32 -0.11 9.08 16.49
N ALA A 33 -1.39 9.37 16.20
CA ALA A 33 -1.82 9.79 14.87
C ALA A 33 -1.13 11.07 14.41
N LYS A 34 -0.98 12.06 15.31
CA LYS A 34 -0.20 13.28 15.04
C LYS A 34 1.29 12.96 14.80
N THR A 35 1.85 12.02 15.55
CA THR A 35 3.22 11.55 15.33
C THR A 35 3.36 10.88 13.96
N LEU A 36 2.39 10.05 13.55
CA LEU A 36 2.38 9.47 12.19
C LEU A 36 2.29 10.53 11.10
N GLN A 37 1.50 11.58 11.30
CA GLN A 37 1.42 12.72 10.37
C GLN A 37 2.77 13.43 10.23
N GLN A 38 3.45 13.65 11.35
CA GLN A 38 4.79 14.23 11.36
C GLN A 38 5.79 13.32 10.64
N TRP A 39 5.86 12.04 10.96
CA TRP A 39 6.77 11.10 10.30
C TRP A 39 6.49 10.94 8.80
N ALA A 40 5.21 10.95 8.40
CA ALA A 40 4.86 10.94 6.98
C ALA A 40 5.34 12.21 6.25
N GLN A 41 5.37 13.36 6.94
CA GLN A 41 5.95 14.58 6.41
C GLN A 41 7.49 14.51 6.34
N GLU A 42 8.14 13.96 7.36
CA GLU A 42 9.58 13.73 7.36
C GLU A 42 10.00 12.85 6.18
N VAL A 43 9.26 11.76 5.90
CA VAL A 43 9.53 10.89 4.74
C VAL A 43 9.22 11.58 3.41
N HIS A 44 8.17 12.42 3.35
CA HIS A 44 7.87 13.22 2.16
C HIS A 44 9.02 14.17 1.80
N ASP A 45 9.65 14.76 2.81
CA ASP A 45 10.69 15.79 2.65
C ASP A 45 12.10 15.21 2.51
N LEU A 46 12.25 13.87 2.53
CA LEU A 46 13.54 13.21 2.30
C LEU A 46 14.13 13.61 0.95
N PRO A 47 15.46 13.80 0.87
CA PRO A 47 16.13 14.19 -0.37
C PRO A 47 15.94 13.14 -1.47
N ARG A 48 15.78 13.60 -2.70
CA ARG A 48 15.60 12.77 -3.91
C ARG A 48 16.87 12.76 -4.74
N THR A 49 17.98 12.35 -4.10
CA THR A 49 19.30 12.26 -4.72
C THR A 49 19.66 10.82 -5.06
N ALA A 50 20.69 10.63 -5.88
CA ALA A 50 21.30 9.32 -6.07
C ALA A 50 21.82 8.76 -4.72
N ASP A 51 21.88 7.43 -4.61
CA ASP A 51 22.45 6.69 -3.49
C ASP A 51 21.64 6.71 -2.18
N VAL A 52 20.39 7.20 -2.21
CA VAL A 52 19.49 7.08 -1.06
C VAL A 52 18.79 5.70 -1.02
N PRO A 53 18.51 5.16 0.19
CA PRO A 53 17.86 3.86 0.28
C PRO A 53 16.34 3.92 0.00
N TRP A 54 15.68 5.03 0.26
CA TRP A 54 14.25 5.21 -0.04
C TRP A 54 14.01 5.44 -1.53
N MET A 55 12.80 5.14 -1.98
CA MET A 55 12.44 5.15 -3.40
C MET A 55 11.25 6.09 -3.64
N PRO A 56 11.48 7.37 -3.97
CA PRO A 56 10.43 8.31 -4.34
C PRO A 56 9.97 8.07 -5.79
N TYR A 57 8.65 8.04 -6.00
CA TYR A 57 8.01 7.95 -7.30
C TYR A 57 7.17 9.19 -7.56
N GLU A 58 7.24 9.66 -8.78
CA GLU A 58 6.52 10.85 -9.23
C GLU A 58 5.51 10.52 -10.30
N GLU A 59 4.46 11.31 -10.38
CA GLU A 59 3.44 11.29 -11.42
C GLU A 59 3.24 12.69 -11.99
N VAL A 60 2.52 12.80 -13.10
CA VAL A 60 2.04 14.08 -13.63
C VAL A 60 0.59 14.24 -13.21
N ASN A 61 0.30 15.33 -12.50
CA ASN A 61 -1.07 15.64 -12.08
C ASN A 61 -1.92 16.17 -13.24
N GLY A 62 -3.21 16.36 -13.00
CA GLY A 62 -4.15 16.89 -14.00
C GLY A 62 -3.84 18.31 -14.51
N LYS A 63 -2.90 19.03 -13.90
CA LYS A 63 -2.41 20.36 -14.34
C LYS A 63 -1.12 20.28 -15.16
N GLY A 64 -0.57 19.07 -15.30
CA GLY A 64 0.72 18.88 -15.97
C GLY A 64 1.95 19.05 -15.06
N ASP A 65 1.75 19.23 -13.74
CA ASP A 65 2.85 19.36 -12.80
C ASP A 65 3.37 17.97 -12.38
N ARG A 66 4.69 17.86 -12.28
CA ARG A 66 5.37 16.69 -11.76
C ARG A 66 5.34 16.70 -10.24
N VAL A 67 4.71 15.70 -9.64
CA VAL A 67 4.45 15.65 -8.20
C VAL A 67 4.86 14.31 -7.59
N LEU A 68 5.30 14.31 -6.33
CA LEU A 68 5.57 13.08 -5.58
C LEU A 68 4.25 12.38 -5.28
N CYS A 69 4.09 11.15 -5.76
CA CYS A 69 2.89 10.34 -5.51
C CYS A 69 3.12 9.23 -4.49
N ARG A 70 4.37 8.81 -4.29
CA ARG A 70 4.72 7.68 -3.41
C ARG A 70 6.17 7.72 -2.97
N THR A 71 6.44 7.33 -1.71
CA THR A 71 7.77 6.99 -1.22
C THR A 71 7.75 5.57 -0.65
N GLU A 72 8.71 4.75 -1.03
CA GLU A 72 8.88 3.36 -0.58
C GLU A 72 10.25 3.15 0.08
N ASN A 73 10.43 2.01 0.79
CA ASN A 73 11.69 1.59 1.40
C ASN A 73 12.28 2.61 2.38
N PHE A 74 11.46 3.11 3.28
CA PHE A 74 11.88 4.09 4.28
C PHE A 74 12.03 3.50 5.69
N ALA A 75 11.51 2.30 5.95
CA ALA A 75 11.51 1.70 7.29
C ALA A 75 12.94 1.57 7.86
N ASN A 76 13.91 1.12 7.05
CA ASN A 76 15.31 1.00 7.47
C ASN A 76 16.01 2.34 7.71
N SER A 77 15.41 3.46 7.29
CA SER A 77 15.99 4.80 7.39
C SER A 77 15.26 5.73 8.35
N HIS A 78 14.12 5.27 8.90
CA HIS A 78 13.27 6.08 9.78
C HIS A 78 12.89 5.29 11.04
N ALA A 79 13.58 5.54 12.15
CA ALA A 79 13.44 4.79 13.39
C ALA A 79 11.99 4.69 13.92
N GLY A 80 11.19 5.75 13.75
CA GLY A 80 9.79 5.74 14.16
C GLY A 80 8.96 4.77 13.34
N PHE A 81 9.10 4.78 12.02
CA PHE A 81 8.43 3.80 11.15
C PHE A 81 8.94 2.38 11.34
N ASP A 82 10.25 2.19 11.54
CA ASP A 82 10.80 0.88 11.86
C ASP A 82 10.16 0.30 13.12
N SER A 83 10.11 1.09 14.20
CA SER A 83 9.45 0.71 15.46
C SER A 83 7.96 0.40 15.31
N PHE A 84 7.22 1.12 14.46
CA PHE A 84 5.82 0.82 14.19
C PHE A 84 5.68 -0.45 13.34
N LEU A 85 6.36 -0.50 12.20
CA LEU A 85 6.13 -1.53 11.18
C LEU A 85 6.67 -2.91 11.59
N ARG A 86 7.75 -2.96 12.37
CA ARG A 86 8.33 -4.20 12.89
C ARG A 86 8.06 -4.43 14.38
N GLY A 87 7.37 -3.49 15.02
CA GLY A 87 7.04 -3.57 16.45
C GLY A 87 5.99 -4.62 16.78
N GLU A 88 6.02 -5.09 18.02
CA GLU A 88 5.15 -6.16 18.53
C GLU A 88 3.65 -5.83 18.36
N ARG A 89 3.27 -4.55 18.49
CA ARG A 89 1.87 -4.12 18.33
C ARG A 89 1.29 -4.46 16.95
N ALA A 90 2.04 -4.25 15.87
CA ALA A 90 1.63 -4.59 14.52
C ALA A 90 1.78 -6.09 14.27
N THR A 91 2.94 -6.67 14.60
CA THR A 91 3.26 -8.06 14.26
C THR A 91 2.44 -9.07 15.05
N SER A 92 2.14 -8.82 16.35
CA SER A 92 1.27 -9.72 17.13
C SER A 92 -0.19 -9.73 16.64
N MET A 93 -0.69 -8.59 16.18
CA MET A 93 -2.02 -8.53 15.55
C MET A 93 -2.03 -9.35 14.24
N LEU A 94 -1.03 -9.16 13.39
CA LEU A 94 -0.91 -9.90 12.14
C LEU A 94 -0.75 -11.40 12.36
N GLN A 95 0.02 -11.81 13.36
CA GLN A 95 0.18 -13.21 13.73
C GLN A 95 -1.15 -13.87 14.11
N GLN A 96 -2.02 -13.16 14.82
CA GLN A 96 -3.36 -13.68 15.18
C GLN A 96 -4.25 -13.84 13.92
N LEU A 97 -4.15 -12.93 12.95
CA LEU A 97 -4.92 -13.00 11.70
C LEU A 97 -4.39 -14.06 10.74
N ALA A 98 -3.07 -14.19 10.64
CA ALA A 98 -2.41 -15.14 9.73
C ALA A 98 -2.30 -16.57 10.30
N GLY A 99 -2.33 -16.70 11.64
CA GLY A 99 -2.03 -17.96 12.35
C GLY A 99 -0.55 -18.31 12.40
N GLU A 100 0.33 -17.43 11.94
CA GLU A 100 1.79 -17.59 11.90
C GLU A 100 2.52 -16.24 11.98
N GLU A 101 3.80 -16.27 12.32
CA GLU A 101 4.62 -15.07 12.38
C GLU A 101 4.73 -14.37 11.02
N MET A 102 4.63 -13.04 11.04
CA MET A 102 4.66 -12.22 9.83
C MET A 102 5.83 -11.23 9.88
N LEU A 103 6.56 -11.10 8.78
CA LEU A 103 7.69 -10.20 8.61
C LEU A 103 7.36 -9.11 7.59
N LEU A 104 7.87 -7.91 7.82
CA LEU A 104 7.70 -6.80 6.88
C LEU A 104 8.32 -7.16 5.52
N PHE A 105 7.49 -7.16 4.47
CA PHE A 105 7.88 -7.45 3.09
C PHE A 105 8.17 -6.18 2.30
N LYS A 106 7.27 -5.21 2.38
CA LYS A 106 7.42 -3.90 1.74
C LYS A 106 6.58 -2.85 2.42
N GLU A 107 6.97 -1.57 2.29
CA GLU A 107 6.16 -0.47 2.79
C GLU A 107 6.21 0.73 1.82
N LYS A 108 5.11 1.49 1.83
CA LYS A 108 4.98 2.72 1.05
C LYS A 108 4.10 3.73 1.76
N ILE A 109 4.35 5.01 1.54
CA ILE A 109 3.40 6.08 1.77
C ILE A 109 2.89 6.54 0.41
N ASN A 110 1.59 6.49 0.20
CA ASN A 110 0.94 7.08 -0.96
C ASN A 110 0.48 8.50 -0.61
N TYR A 111 0.86 9.45 -1.45
CA TYR A 111 0.43 10.85 -1.40
C TYR A 111 -0.60 11.06 -2.51
N LYS A 112 -1.88 10.98 -2.16
CA LYS A 112 -2.98 11.19 -3.10
C LYS A 112 -3.37 12.65 -3.05
N LEU A 113 -2.74 13.45 -3.92
CA LEU A 113 -2.97 14.89 -3.99
C LEU A 113 -4.37 15.19 -4.55
N ALA A 114 -4.89 16.38 -4.26
CA ALA A 114 -6.13 16.87 -4.86
C ALA A 114 -6.06 16.80 -6.40
N GLY A 115 -6.99 16.11 -7.01
CA GLY A 115 -7.03 15.87 -8.47
C GLY A 115 -6.19 14.66 -8.95
N SER A 116 -5.53 13.92 -8.05
CA SER A 116 -4.84 12.67 -8.42
C SER A 116 -5.83 11.57 -8.79
N GLY A 117 -5.39 10.65 -9.65
CA GLY A 117 -6.15 9.46 -10.07
C GLY A 117 -6.38 8.43 -8.97
N GLY A 118 -7.13 7.38 -9.31
CA GLY A 118 -7.41 6.24 -8.44
C GLY A 118 -6.47 5.07 -8.64
N PHE A 119 -6.90 3.91 -8.16
CA PHE A 119 -6.30 2.61 -8.45
C PHE A 119 -7.40 1.69 -8.97
N ASP A 120 -7.18 1.07 -10.11
CA ASP A 120 -8.14 0.18 -10.74
C ASP A 120 -8.46 -1.03 -9.85
N PRO A 121 -9.63 -1.66 -10.04
CA PRO A 121 -10.00 -2.86 -9.30
C PRO A 121 -8.99 -3.99 -9.50
N HIS A 122 -8.37 -4.48 -8.42
CA HIS A 122 -7.31 -5.49 -8.47
C HIS A 122 -7.26 -6.34 -7.19
N ILE A 123 -6.41 -7.34 -7.22
CA ILE A 123 -5.95 -8.10 -6.06
C ILE A 123 -4.42 -8.00 -6.00
N ASP A 124 -3.86 -7.80 -4.81
CA ASP A 124 -2.41 -7.65 -4.63
C ASP A 124 -1.63 -8.94 -4.97
N ALA A 125 -2.26 -10.10 -4.81
CA ALA A 125 -1.65 -11.41 -5.04
C ALA A 125 -1.01 -11.55 -6.43
N ASN A 126 -1.54 -10.87 -7.44
CA ASN A 126 -1.03 -10.90 -8.80
C ASN A 126 0.38 -10.33 -8.96
N ALA A 127 0.83 -9.50 -8.02
CA ALA A 127 2.15 -8.90 -8.02
C ALA A 127 3.22 -9.79 -7.34
N TYR A 128 2.81 -10.84 -6.63
CA TYR A 128 3.72 -11.68 -5.84
C TYR A 128 4.02 -12.99 -6.55
N THR A 129 5.04 -12.98 -7.40
CA THR A 129 5.46 -14.16 -8.18
C THR A 129 6.58 -14.97 -7.53
N HIS A 130 7.09 -14.52 -6.39
CA HIS A 130 8.23 -15.13 -5.70
C HIS A 130 7.86 -16.29 -4.77
N VAL A 131 6.58 -16.46 -4.45
CA VAL A 131 6.07 -17.52 -3.57
C VAL A 131 4.90 -18.26 -4.22
N LYS A 132 4.73 -19.56 -3.86
CA LYS A 132 3.65 -20.39 -4.38
C LYS A 132 2.32 -20.19 -3.65
N ASN A 133 2.38 -19.98 -2.32
CA ASN A 133 1.21 -19.78 -1.47
C ASN A 133 1.28 -18.39 -0.86
N ILE A 134 0.59 -17.46 -1.49
CA ILE A 134 0.56 -16.07 -1.04
C ILE A 134 -0.39 -15.95 0.14
N LYS A 135 0.16 -15.66 1.32
CA LYS A 135 -0.61 -15.35 2.55
C LYS A 135 -0.32 -13.94 3.06
N HIS A 136 0.13 -13.07 2.18
CA HIS A 136 0.54 -11.73 2.57
C HIS A 136 -0.64 -10.94 3.11
N LEU A 137 -0.39 -10.21 4.20
CA LEU A 137 -1.33 -9.27 4.80
C LEU A 137 -0.81 -7.85 4.64
N THR A 138 -1.70 -6.91 4.37
CA THR A 138 -1.37 -5.49 4.27
C THR A 138 -2.06 -4.72 5.38
N ILE A 139 -1.29 -3.92 6.13
CA ILE A 139 -1.79 -2.86 7.00
C ILE A 139 -1.86 -1.59 6.17
N LEU A 140 -3.04 -1.02 6.02
CA LEU A 140 -3.24 0.35 5.59
C LEU A 140 -3.47 1.20 6.84
N ALA A 141 -2.59 2.16 7.13
CA ALA A 141 -2.76 3.09 8.23
C ALA A 141 -3.11 4.49 7.69
N ALA A 142 -4.23 5.04 8.16
CA ALA A 142 -4.67 6.36 7.77
C ALA A 142 -3.80 7.43 8.47
N VAL A 143 -3.02 8.15 7.69
CA VAL A 143 -2.28 9.35 8.15
C VAL A 143 -3.23 10.54 8.19
N ASP A 144 -4.00 10.71 7.13
CA ASP A 144 -5.05 11.71 7.01
C ASP A 144 -6.40 11.01 6.85
N GLU A 145 -7.50 11.72 7.04
CA GLU A 145 -8.85 11.19 6.84
C GLU A 145 -8.99 10.63 5.42
N MET A 146 -9.59 9.45 5.31
CA MET A 146 -9.85 8.76 4.04
C MET A 146 -11.34 8.53 3.88
N THR A 147 -11.90 9.05 2.79
CA THR A 147 -13.30 8.92 2.40
C THR A 147 -13.39 8.57 0.92
N SER A 148 -14.58 8.19 0.45
CA SER A 148 -14.81 7.96 -0.98
C SER A 148 -14.48 9.20 -1.83
N GLU A 149 -14.74 10.42 -1.33
CA GLU A 149 -14.50 11.68 -2.03
C GLU A 149 -13.01 11.94 -2.29
N ASN A 150 -12.14 11.61 -1.30
CA ASN A 150 -10.69 11.78 -1.44
C ASN A 150 -9.96 10.51 -1.90
N GLY A 151 -10.70 9.59 -2.50
CA GLY A 151 -10.17 8.35 -3.04
C GLY A 151 -9.77 7.34 -1.98
N GLY A 152 -10.58 7.17 -0.94
CA GLY A 152 -10.48 6.11 0.05
C GLY A 152 -10.59 4.73 -0.60
N LEU A 153 -10.26 3.69 0.17
CA LEU A 153 -10.30 2.32 -0.32
C LEU A 153 -11.74 1.79 -0.33
N GLU A 154 -12.09 1.09 -1.40
CA GLU A 154 -13.31 0.28 -1.48
C GLU A 154 -12.92 -1.19 -1.66
N VAL A 155 -13.70 -2.08 -1.06
CA VAL A 155 -13.47 -3.53 -1.05
C VAL A 155 -14.74 -4.30 -1.39
N VAL A 156 -14.60 -5.56 -1.79
CA VAL A 156 -15.74 -6.50 -1.91
C VAL A 156 -15.65 -7.52 -0.79
N ASN A 157 -16.66 -7.54 0.10
CA ASN A 157 -16.73 -8.46 1.23
C ASN A 157 -16.62 -9.92 0.79
N GLY A 158 -15.71 -10.66 1.44
CA GLY A 158 -15.53 -12.10 1.19
C GLY A 158 -14.88 -12.46 -0.15
N SER A 159 -14.49 -11.47 -0.96
CA SER A 159 -13.90 -11.70 -2.28
C SER A 159 -12.58 -12.48 -2.26
N HIS A 160 -11.86 -12.46 -1.14
CA HIS A 160 -10.64 -13.27 -0.95
C HIS A 160 -10.88 -14.80 -1.08
N ARG A 161 -12.14 -15.25 -1.06
CA ARG A 161 -12.55 -16.65 -1.25
C ARG A 161 -13.26 -16.89 -2.59
N MET A 162 -13.40 -15.83 -3.41
CA MET A 162 -14.06 -15.93 -4.71
C MET A 162 -13.05 -16.23 -5.81
N GLN A 163 -13.53 -16.84 -6.88
CA GLN A 163 -12.79 -16.86 -8.13
C GLN A 163 -12.98 -15.52 -8.84
N ILE A 164 -11.90 -14.73 -8.95
CA ILE A 164 -11.93 -13.41 -9.53
C ILE A 164 -11.28 -13.47 -10.92
N PRO A 165 -12.04 -13.21 -12.00
CA PRO A 165 -11.49 -13.17 -13.35
C PRO A 165 -10.65 -11.91 -13.54
N LEU A 166 -9.53 -12.06 -14.25
CA LEU A 166 -8.56 -11.00 -14.49
C LEU A 166 -8.35 -10.81 -15.99
N GLY A 167 -8.32 -9.56 -16.42
CA GLY A 167 -7.96 -9.16 -17.76
C GLY A 167 -6.47 -9.34 -18.07
N SER A 168 -6.09 -9.09 -19.30
CA SER A 168 -4.67 -9.13 -19.74
C SER A 168 -3.80 -8.08 -19.05
N ASP A 169 -4.41 -6.99 -18.59
CA ASP A 169 -3.83 -5.95 -17.76
C ASP A 169 -3.72 -6.36 -16.29
N ARG A 170 -4.15 -7.57 -15.93
CA ARG A 170 -4.25 -8.14 -14.58
C ARG A 170 -5.20 -7.40 -13.63
N CYS A 171 -5.97 -6.43 -14.12
CA CYS A 171 -7.07 -5.84 -13.38
C CYS A 171 -8.27 -6.80 -13.36
N ILE A 172 -9.19 -6.59 -12.43
CA ILE A 172 -10.42 -7.39 -12.33
C ILE A 172 -11.32 -7.04 -13.51
N GLU A 173 -11.87 -8.06 -14.18
CA GLU A 173 -12.73 -7.86 -15.36
C GLU A 173 -13.96 -6.98 -15.03
N PRO A 174 -14.36 -6.06 -15.95
CA PRO A 174 -15.43 -5.09 -15.72
C PRO A 174 -16.79 -5.72 -15.36
N GLU A 175 -17.12 -6.86 -15.94
CA GLU A 175 -18.37 -7.58 -15.66
C GLU A 175 -18.42 -8.04 -14.20
N TRP A 176 -17.29 -8.53 -13.67
CA TRP A 176 -17.20 -8.93 -12.27
C TRP A 176 -17.29 -7.70 -11.35
N VAL A 177 -16.61 -6.60 -11.71
CA VAL A 177 -16.66 -5.33 -10.96
C VAL A 177 -18.08 -4.79 -10.83
N GLN A 178 -18.87 -4.86 -11.91
CA GLN A 178 -20.25 -4.38 -11.94
C GLN A 178 -21.22 -5.32 -11.19
N SER A 179 -20.90 -6.60 -11.11
CA SER A 179 -21.78 -7.62 -10.53
C SER A 179 -21.63 -7.77 -9.01
N ASN A 180 -20.63 -7.11 -8.41
CA ASN A 180 -20.34 -7.25 -6.98
C ASN A 180 -20.50 -5.91 -6.24
N PRO A 181 -21.04 -5.91 -5.00
CA PRO A 181 -21.19 -4.70 -4.20
C PRO A 181 -19.84 -4.26 -3.62
N TRP A 182 -19.50 -3.00 -3.81
CA TRP A 182 -18.30 -2.38 -3.25
C TRP A 182 -18.65 -1.65 -1.96
N VAL A 183 -17.82 -1.82 -0.93
CA VAL A 183 -17.98 -1.21 0.38
C VAL A 183 -16.84 -0.21 0.61
N SER A 184 -17.19 1.05 0.92
CA SER A 184 -16.20 2.06 1.30
C SER A 184 -15.61 1.76 2.68
N CYS A 185 -14.29 1.86 2.79
CA CYS A 185 -13.57 1.73 4.05
C CYS A 185 -13.10 3.12 4.50
N ASP A 186 -14.03 3.92 4.99
CA ASP A 186 -13.69 5.26 5.50
C ASP A 186 -12.88 5.14 6.79
N LEU A 187 -11.76 5.88 6.86
CA LEU A 187 -10.81 5.84 7.96
C LEU A 187 -10.53 7.26 8.48
N LEU A 188 -10.46 7.39 9.78
CA LEU A 188 -9.96 8.59 10.46
C LEU A 188 -8.46 8.45 10.74
N PRO A 189 -7.71 9.56 10.92
CA PRO A 189 -6.32 9.49 11.36
C PRO A 189 -6.18 8.62 12.62
N GLY A 190 -5.30 7.63 12.53
CA GLY A 190 -5.10 6.65 13.61
C GLY A 190 -5.89 5.35 13.47
N ASP A 191 -6.83 5.26 12.54
CA ASP A 191 -7.45 3.98 12.17
C ASP A 191 -6.54 3.17 11.25
N ILE A 192 -6.71 1.86 11.26
CA ILE A 192 -6.06 0.97 10.29
C ILE A 192 -7.09 0.04 9.63
N LEU A 193 -6.76 -0.40 8.42
CA LEU A 193 -7.41 -1.49 7.72
C LEU A 193 -6.38 -2.58 7.47
N VAL A 194 -6.66 -3.81 7.91
CA VAL A 194 -5.83 -4.98 7.58
C VAL A 194 -6.56 -5.83 6.57
N PHE A 195 -5.89 -6.23 5.49
CA PHE A 195 -6.50 -7.06 4.45
C PHE A 195 -5.53 -8.04 3.82
N GLY A 196 -6.07 -9.15 3.32
CA GLY A 196 -5.31 -10.18 2.63
C GLY A 196 -5.11 -9.86 1.14
N SER A 197 -4.04 -10.39 0.56
CA SER A 197 -3.64 -10.11 -0.84
C SER A 197 -4.64 -10.58 -1.89
N TYR A 198 -5.59 -11.45 -1.55
CA TYR A 198 -6.66 -11.90 -2.45
C TYR A 198 -7.95 -11.08 -2.35
N LEU A 199 -8.00 -10.06 -1.48
CA LEU A 199 -9.16 -9.19 -1.38
C LEU A 199 -9.24 -8.28 -2.61
N ALA A 200 -10.39 -8.30 -3.31
CA ALA A 200 -10.68 -7.34 -4.37
C ALA A 200 -10.83 -5.94 -3.77
N HIS A 201 -10.00 -5.02 -4.23
CA HIS A 201 -10.04 -3.64 -3.77
C HIS A 201 -9.74 -2.65 -4.90
N ARG A 202 -10.19 -1.42 -4.71
CA ARG A 202 -9.96 -0.29 -5.61
C ARG A 202 -9.95 1.02 -4.83
N SER A 203 -9.57 2.11 -5.48
CA SER A 203 -9.81 3.45 -4.93
C SER A 203 -10.11 4.44 -6.05
N GLY A 204 -11.06 5.33 -5.83
CA GLY A 204 -11.38 6.41 -6.76
C GLY A 204 -10.29 7.50 -6.83
N ALA A 205 -10.48 8.47 -7.70
CA ALA A 205 -9.69 9.69 -7.73
C ALA A 205 -9.91 10.52 -6.44
N ASN A 206 -8.95 11.37 -6.11
CA ASN A 206 -9.16 12.40 -5.09
C ASN A 206 -9.85 13.61 -5.73
N THR A 207 -11.17 13.68 -5.61
CA THR A 207 -11.99 14.77 -6.13
C THR A 207 -12.16 15.91 -5.12
N SER A 208 -11.62 15.75 -3.91
CA SER A 208 -11.64 16.79 -2.89
C SER A 208 -10.58 17.88 -3.15
N THR A 209 -10.60 18.92 -2.35
CA THR A 209 -9.64 20.02 -2.40
C THR A 209 -8.42 19.81 -1.49
N LYS A 210 -8.34 18.66 -0.80
CA LYS A 210 -7.29 18.35 0.19
C LYS A 210 -6.46 17.16 -0.25
N ASP A 211 -5.16 17.25 -0.06
CA ASP A 211 -4.26 16.12 -0.19
C ASP A 211 -4.49 15.11 0.96
N ARG A 212 -4.23 13.84 0.71
CA ARG A 212 -4.28 12.82 1.75
C ARG A 212 -3.15 11.83 1.63
N ARG A 213 -2.65 11.37 2.78
CA ARG A 213 -1.57 10.39 2.89
C ARG A 213 -2.08 9.12 3.54
N ALA A 214 -1.56 7.99 3.10
CA ALA A 214 -1.81 6.69 3.72
C ALA A 214 -0.57 5.81 3.63
N ILE A 215 -0.29 5.08 4.72
CA ILE A 215 0.79 4.10 4.80
C ILE A 215 0.22 2.75 4.40
N TYR A 216 0.93 2.03 3.53
CA TYR A 216 0.67 0.64 3.20
C TYR A 216 1.90 -0.18 3.54
N ALA A 217 1.75 -1.13 4.43
CA ALA A 217 2.80 -2.06 4.81
C ALA A 217 2.32 -3.50 4.57
N THR A 218 2.99 -4.23 3.70
CA THR A 218 2.69 -5.62 3.39
C THR A 218 3.67 -6.53 4.09
N TYR A 219 3.17 -7.63 4.62
CA TYR A 219 3.93 -8.62 5.39
C TYR A 219 3.80 -10.00 4.73
N ASN A 220 4.88 -10.75 4.72
CA ASN A 220 4.93 -12.15 4.30
C ASN A 220 5.10 -13.06 5.51
N CYS A 221 4.79 -14.36 5.35
CA CYS A 221 5.01 -15.36 6.39
C CYS A 221 6.51 -15.52 6.71
N ALA A 222 6.85 -15.60 7.98
CA ALA A 222 8.26 -15.79 8.40
C ALA A 222 8.89 -17.07 7.83
N ALA A 223 8.07 -18.09 7.55
CA ALA A 223 8.51 -19.32 6.89
C ALA A 223 9.06 -19.10 5.47
N GLU A 224 8.71 -18.00 4.80
CA GLU A 224 9.26 -17.61 3.49
C GLU A 224 10.60 -16.88 3.60
N GLY A 225 11.02 -16.51 4.81
CA GLY A 225 12.21 -15.72 5.09
C GLY A 225 11.96 -14.22 5.17
N ASN A 226 13.00 -13.49 5.56
CA ASN A 226 12.97 -12.02 5.52
C ASN A 226 13.29 -11.54 4.09
N LEU A 227 12.25 -11.18 3.36
CA LEU A 227 12.32 -10.86 1.93
C LEU A 227 12.39 -9.35 1.64
N HIS A 228 12.34 -8.49 2.65
CA HIS A 228 12.27 -7.03 2.49
C HIS A 228 13.42 -6.47 1.65
N ASP A 229 14.65 -6.75 2.03
CA ASP A 229 15.82 -6.19 1.33
C ASP A 229 15.97 -6.76 -0.08
N GLN A 230 15.67 -8.04 -0.27
CA GLN A 230 15.66 -8.67 -1.59
C GLN A 230 14.60 -8.05 -2.49
N TYR A 231 13.37 -7.84 -1.98
CA TYR A 231 12.31 -7.19 -2.74
C TYR A 231 12.74 -5.82 -3.27
N TYR A 232 13.37 -5.00 -2.42
CA TYR A 232 13.82 -3.68 -2.83
C TYR A 232 15.07 -3.69 -3.69
N ALA A 233 15.94 -4.68 -3.58
CA ALA A 233 17.05 -4.88 -4.51
C ALA A 233 16.54 -5.19 -5.93
N ASP A 234 15.59 -6.12 -6.06
CA ASP A 234 14.96 -6.47 -7.34
C ASP A 234 14.20 -5.28 -7.92
N ARG A 235 13.46 -4.58 -7.07
CA ARG A 235 12.68 -3.41 -7.49
C ARG A 235 13.55 -2.28 -8.01
N ARG A 236 14.71 -2.00 -7.37
CA ARG A 236 15.67 -0.98 -7.88
C ARG A 236 16.20 -1.32 -9.25
N ASN A 237 16.38 -2.59 -9.54
CA ASN A 237 16.88 -3.03 -10.85
C ASN A 237 15.80 -2.92 -11.94
N LEU A 238 14.57 -3.37 -11.65
CA LEU A 238 13.49 -3.49 -12.62
C LEU A 238 12.63 -2.23 -12.73
N TRP A 239 12.40 -1.53 -11.62
CA TRP A 239 11.55 -0.34 -11.54
C TRP A 239 12.10 0.68 -10.56
N PRO A 240 13.24 1.30 -10.87
CA PRO A 240 13.89 2.25 -9.97
C PRO A 240 13.01 3.48 -9.69
N ALA A 241 13.34 4.19 -8.63
CA ALA A 241 12.74 5.48 -8.31
C ALA A 241 12.81 6.42 -9.53
N THR A 242 11.82 7.29 -9.69
CA THR A 242 11.64 8.07 -10.92
C THR A 242 12.91 8.85 -11.31
N HIS A 243 13.58 9.48 -10.33
CA HIS A 243 14.81 10.25 -10.57
C HIS A 243 16.06 9.40 -10.92
N MET A 244 15.98 8.07 -10.70
CA MET A 244 17.08 7.13 -10.98
C MET A 244 16.97 6.46 -12.37
N ARG A 245 15.85 6.68 -13.06
CA ARG A 245 15.65 6.12 -14.39
C ARG A 245 16.55 6.78 -15.42
N LYS A 246 17.07 5.95 -16.32
CA LYS A 246 18.03 6.37 -17.36
C LYS A 246 17.32 6.42 -18.70
N GLU A 247 17.59 7.45 -19.48
CA GLU A 247 17.10 7.56 -20.85
C GLU A 247 17.57 6.38 -21.72
N GLY A 248 16.67 5.85 -22.54
CA GLY A 248 16.96 4.72 -23.45
C GLY A 248 16.98 3.35 -22.77
N VAL A 249 16.71 3.24 -21.47
CA VAL A 249 16.56 1.96 -20.78
C VAL A 249 15.08 1.58 -20.77
N ASP A 250 14.80 0.34 -21.18
CA ASP A 250 13.45 -0.24 -21.12
C ASP A 250 13.17 -0.75 -19.71
N TYR A 251 12.10 -0.24 -19.08
CA TYR A 251 11.60 -0.64 -17.76
C TYR A 251 10.26 -1.37 -17.83
N GLU A 252 9.85 -1.87 -19.00
CA GLU A 252 8.51 -2.46 -19.19
C GLU A 252 8.26 -3.65 -18.27
N GLU A 253 9.24 -4.53 -18.04
CA GLU A 253 9.11 -5.64 -17.10
C GLU A 253 8.78 -5.12 -15.68
N GLY A 254 9.48 -4.07 -15.24
CA GLY A 254 9.26 -3.45 -13.93
C GLY A 254 7.91 -2.75 -13.87
N ARG A 255 7.49 -2.08 -14.94
CA ARG A 255 6.17 -1.46 -15.05
C ARG A 255 5.06 -2.50 -14.87
N VAL A 256 5.13 -3.59 -15.60
CA VAL A 256 4.14 -4.68 -15.53
C VAL A 256 4.13 -5.35 -14.15
N ARG A 257 5.28 -5.45 -13.48
CA ARG A 257 5.38 -6.13 -12.18
C ARG A 257 4.96 -5.23 -11.00
N TYR A 258 5.32 -3.95 -11.03
CA TYR A 258 5.26 -3.08 -9.86
C TYR A 258 4.34 -1.86 -9.98
N ALA A 259 3.99 -1.44 -11.21
CA ALA A 259 3.07 -0.34 -11.44
C ALA A 259 1.66 -0.81 -11.82
N PHE A 260 1.44 -2.08 -11.77
CA PHE A 260 0.23 -2.78 -12.10
C PHE A 260 -0.99 -2.28 -11.28
N GLY A 261 -2.15 -2.17 -11.93
CA GLY A 261 -3.39 -1.68 -11.30
C GLY A 261 -3.36 -0.21 -10.89
N SER A 262 -2.23 0.47 -11.13
CA SER A 262 -2.04 1.87 -10.79
C SER A 262 -2.20 2.73 -12.03
N PRO A 263 -3.17 3.66 -12.09
CA PRO A 263 -3.28 4.63 -13.17
C PRO A 263 -2.24 5.75 -13.07
N MET A 264 -1.27 5.62 -12.13
CA MET A 264 -0.23 6.61 -11.97
C MET A 264 0.65 6.65 -13.22
N LEU A 265 0.55 7.75 -13.93
CA LEU A 265 1.45 8.07 -15.03
C LEU A 265 2.84 8.34 -14.45
N THR A 266 3.78 7.47 -14.74
CA THR A 266 5.16 7.67 -14.35
C THR A 266 5.84 8.65 -15.30
N VAL A 267 6.79 9.41 -14.79
CA VAL A 267 7.56 10.38 -15.57
C VAL A 267 8.92 9.77 -15.92
N GLU A 268 9.20 9.67 -17.20
CA GLU A 268 10.51 9.25 -17.68
C GLU A 268 11.57 10.36 -17.47
N PRO A 269 12.87 10.04 -17.48
CA PRO A 269 13.96 11.01 -17.26
C PRO A 269 13.94 12.20 -18.24
N ASN A 270 13.43 11.98 -19.45
CA ASN A 270 13.29 13.03 -20.47
C ASN A 270 12.02 13.88 -20.31
N GLY A 271 11.22 13.64 -19.26
CA GLY A 271 9.93 14.30 -19.03
C GLY A 271 8.75 13.70 -19.78
N ALA A 272 8.94 12.64 -20.56
CA ALA A 272 7.84 11.91 -21.18
C ALA A 272 7.06 11.10 -20.14
N LEU A 273 5.80 10.82 -20.45
CA LEU A 273 4.97 9.90 -19.64
C LEU A 273 5.31 8.47 -20.01
N ALA A 274 5.49 7.62 -18.99
CA ALA A 274 5.72 6.18 -19.17
C ALA A 274 4.40 5.42 -19.23
#